data_d256b9e50c4e5ec17cfbb5e8439e648e
#
_entry.id   d256b9e50c4e5ec17cfbb5e8439e648e
#
_cell.length_a   1.000
_cell.length_b   1.000
_cell.length_c   1.000
_cell.angle_alpha   90.00
_cell.angle_beta   90.00
_cell.angle_gamma   90.00
#
_symmetry.space_group_name_H-M   'P 1'
#
loop_
_entity.id
_entity.type
_entity.pdbx_description
1 polymer ?
#
loop_
_entity_poly.entity_id
_entity_poly.type
_entity_poly.pdbx_seq_one_letter_code
_entity_poly.pdbx_strand_id
1 'polypeptide(L)'
;MSNDNPRMASVTSGHSQAGFTLIEMVVAMLILLIGLLALAATIAFALTVSNKGRNVTNSKLLVVSILEQMETLRNTKQLTYGQISNAGLVDDTGATQNFSGFPNTFREVSVNPGPDGIFGTTDDLMDAGPDKNYGTSDDFVNPLLARAGYTRQIIITPLSDNLKKIQVTLHFPRPGGGVDSMVAISYLNNDAHSNFLP
;
A
#
# COMPACT_ATOMS: atom_id res chain seq x y z
N MET A 1 -16.52 -96.87 31.52
CA MET A 1 -16.46 -95.82 30.48
C MET A 1 -16.24 -94.53 31.16
N SER A 2 -14.94 -94.15 31.28
CA SER A 2 -14.48 -92.89 31.90
C SER A 2 -14.31 -91.88 30.79
N ASN A 3 -14.94 -90.76 30.94
CA ASN A 3 -14.95 -89.68 29.94
C ASN A 3 -14.03 -88.53 30.50
N ASP A 4 -12.73 -88.58 30.12
CA ASP A 4 -11.76 -87.53 30.43
C ASP A 4 -11.91 -86.42 29.39
N ASN A 5 -12.38 -85.29 29.86
CA ASN A 5 -12.50 -84.07 29.07
C ASN A 5 -11.30 -83.17 29.37
N PRO A 6 -10.38 -82.88 28.44
CA PRO A 6 -9.25 -82.02 28.68
C PRO A 6 -9.72 -80.53 28.71
N ARG A 7 -9.57 -79.89 29.84
CA ARG A 7 -9.75 -78.44 29.97
C ARG A 7 -8.68 -77.71 29.17
N MET A 8 -9.08 -77.00 28.13
CA MET A 8 -8.23 -76.03 27.45
C MET A 8 -7.92 -74.86 28.39
N ALA A 9 -6.66 -74.72 28.76
CA ALA A 9 -6.18 -73.57 29.47
C ALA A 9 -6.08 -72.37 28.50
N SER A 10 -6.89 -71.34 28.71
CA SER A 10 -6.79 -70.07 28.00
C SER A 10 -5.52 -69.35 28.46
N VAL A 11 -4.52 -69.26 27.57
CA VAL A 11 -3.34 -68.41 27.77
C VAL A 11 -3.77 -66.96 27.53
N THR A 12 -4.08 -66.26 28.61
CA THR A 12 -4.20 -64.78 28.58
C THR A 12 -2.81 -64.21 28.45
N SER A 13 -2.40 -63.79 27.23
CA SER A 13 -1.23 -62.99 27.02
C SER A 13 -1.42 -61.62 27.69
N GLY A 14 -0.92 -61.47 28.91
CA GLY A 14 -0.84 -60.19 29.60
C GLY A 14 0.06 -59.25 28.80
N HIS A 15 -0.52 -58.28 28.08
CA HIS A 15 0.24 -57.18 27.54
C HIS A 15 0.75 -56.36 28.71
N SER A 16 2.07 -56.43 28.99
CA SER A 16 2.70 -55.55 29.94
C SER A 16 2.61 -54.13 29.40
N GLN A 17 1.77 -53.30 29.97
CA GLN A 17 1.76 -51.86 29.69
C GLN A 17 3.04 -51.28 30.34
N ALA A 18 4.08 -51.07 29.53
CA ALA A 18 5.25 -50.33 29.95
C ALA A 18 4.84 -48.85 30.09
N GLY A 19 4.85 -48.32 31.32
CA GLY A 19 4.64 -46.91 31.58
C GLY A 19 5.80 -46.06 31.04
N PHE A 20 5.50 -44.85 30.58
CA PHE A 20 6.52 -43.91 30.16
C PHE A 20 7.51 -43.58 31.31
N THR A 21 8.78 -43.53 30.97
CA THR A 21 9.82 -43.10 31.92
C THR A 21 9.81 -41.58 32.05
N LEU A 22 10.19 -41.04 33.21
CA LEU A 22 10.27 -39.60 33.44
C LEU A 22 11.20 -38.92 32.44
N ILE A 23 12.29 -39.56 32.03
CA ILE A 23 13.22 -39.01 31.04
C ILE A 23 12.62 -38.94 29.66
N GLU A 24 11.78 -39.88 29.27
CA GLU A 24 11.07 -39.90 27.98
C GLU A 24 10.06 -38.75 27.89
N MET A 25 9.35 -38.45 28.97
CA MET A 25 8.46 -37.28 29.07
C MET A 25 9.23 -35.97 28.92
N VAL A 26 10.38 -35.82 29.57
CA VAL A 26 11.23 -34.63 29.49
C VAL A 26 11.75 -34.44 28.06
N VAL A 27 12.24 -35.50 27.42
CA VAL A 27 12.72 -35.45 26.04
C VAL A 27 11.59 -35.09 25.07
N ALA A 28 10.40 -35.70 25.23
CA ALA A 28 9.23 -35.37 24.42
C ALA A 28 8.80 -33.89 24.55
N MET A 29 8.82 -33.34 25.77
CA MET A 29 8.53 -31.92 26.01
C MET A 29 9.57 -30.99 25.36
N LEU A 30 10.86 -31.34 25.39
CA LEU A 30 11.91 -30.56 24.73
C LEU A 30 11.72 -30.54 23.21
N ILE A 31 11.45 -31.70 22.60
CA ILE A 31 11.19 -31.79 21.16
C ILE A 31 9.94 -30.96 20.77
N LEU A 32 8.89 -31.09 21.57
CA LEU A 32 7.66 -30.29 21.37
C LEU A 32 7.93 -28.79 21.44
N LEU A 33 8.70 -28.34 22.44
CA LEU A 33 9.05 -26.93 22.63
C LEU A 33 9.84 -26.38 21.43
N ILE A 34 10.84 -27.14 20.94
CA ILE A 34 11.61 -26.75 19.75
C ILE A 34 10.70 -26.65 18.52
N GLY A 35 9.80 -27.61 18.34
CA GLY A 35 8.83 -27.62 17.24
C GLY A 35 7.89 -26.41 17.28
N LEU A 36 7.38 -26.06 18.47
CA LEU A 36 6.51 -24.89 18.65
C LEU A 36 7.25 -23.57 18.40
N LEU A 37 8.51 -23.45 18.84
CA LEU A 37 9.32 -22.26 18.58
C LEU A 37 9.59 -22.09 17.08
N ALA A 38 9.92 -23.16 16.37
CA ALA A 38 10.13 -23.13 14.93
C ALA A 38 8.84 -22.72 14.17
N LEU A 39 7.70 -23.25 14.60
CA LEU A 39 6.39 -22.87 14.03
C LEU A 39 6.08 -21.40 14.27
N ALA A 40 6.28 -20.89 15.50
CA ALA A 40 6.05 -19.50 15.84
C ALA A 40 6.94 -18.56 15.00
N ALA A 41 8.22 -18.90 14.82
CA ALA A 41 9.14 -18.12 13.97
C ALA A 41 8.69 -18.10 12.51
N THR A 42 8.20 -19.21 11.97
CA THR A 42 7.70 -19.31 10.60
C THR A 42 6.46 -18.43 10.39
N ILE A 43 5.52 -18.42 11.34
CA ILE A 43 4.33 -17.58 11.29
C ILE A 43 4.72 -16.10 11.32
N ALA A 44 5.60 -15.70 12.23
CA ALA A 44 6.08 -14.31 12.33
C ALA A 44 6.73 -13.85 11.01
N PHE A 45 7.55 -14.69 10.40
CA PHE A 45 8.16 -14.41 9.10
C PHE A 45 7.11 -14.28 8.00
N ALA A 46 6.14 -15.19 7.92
CA ALA A 46 5.08 -15.16 6.93
C ALA A 46 4.23 -13.89 7.02
N LEU A 47 3.89 -13.41 8.23
CA LEU A 47 3.19 -12.16 8.46
C LEU A 47 3.99 -10.95 7.97
N THR A 48 5.30 -10.93 8.22
CA THR A 48 6.20 -9.85 7.78
C THR A 48 6.24 -9.78 6.25
N VAL A 49 6.39 -10.91 5.56
CA VAL A 49 6.41 -10.99 4.09
C VAL A 49 5.06 -10.57 3.52
N SER A 50 3.95 -11.01 4.11
CA SER A 50 2.60 -10.64 3.69
C SER A 50 2.36 -9.13 3.79
N ASN A 51 2.75 -8.50 4.90
CA ASN A 51 2.64 -7.05 5.08
C ASN A 51 3.50 -6.28 4.09
N LYS A 52 4.71 -6.75 3.80
CA LYS A 52 5.57 -6.15 2.78
C LYS A 52 4.91 -6.21 1.39
N GLY A 53 4.36 -7.35 1.02
CA GLY A 53 3.64 -7.53 -0.24
C GLY A 53 2.46 -6.56 -0.39
N ARG A 54 1.66 -6.41 0.65
CA ARG A 54 0.54 -5.45 0.68
C ARG A 54 1.01 -4.01 0.50
N ASN A 55 2.06 -3.58 1.20
CA ASN A 55 2.58 -2.22 1.09
C ASN A 55 3.12 -1.94 -0.31
N VAL A 56 3.86 -2.86 -0.92
CA VAL A 56 4.36 -2.74 -2.29
C VAL A 56 3.20 -2.66 -3.30
N THR A 57 2.18 -3.51 -3.17
CA THR A 57 1.02 -3.48 -4.06
C THR A 57 0.24 -2.17 -3.94
N ASN A 58 -0.02 -1.71 -2.71
CA ASN A 58 -0.69 -0.44 -2.48
C ASN A 58 0.11 0.73 -3.05
N SER A 59 1.44 0.71 -2.89
CA SER A 59 2.32 1.74 -3.43
C SER A 59 2.29 1.78 -4.95
N LYS A 60 2.29 0.61 -5.60
CA LYS A 60 2.16 0.51 -7.05
C LYS A 60 0.83 1.10 -7.54
N LEU A 61 -0.27 0.77 -6.90
CA LEU A 61 -1.59 1.31 -7.24
C LEU A 61 -1.63 2.84 -7.07
N LEU A 62 -1.07 3.37 -5.99
CA LEU A 62 -1.01 4.81 -5.75
C LEU A 62 -0.19 5.55 -6.81
N VAL A 63 0.97 5.02 -7.17
CA VAL A 63 1.81 5.66 -8.21
C VAL A 63 1.12 5.64 -9.56
N VAL A 64 0.51 4.51 -9.93
CA VAL A 64 -0.23 4.38 -11.20
C VAL A 64 -1.43 5.33 -11.20
N SER A 65 -2.20 5.41 -10.11
CA SER A 65 -3.36 6.30 -10.03
C SER A 65 -3.00 7.78 -10.18
N ILE A 66 -1.84 8.21 -9.67
CA ILE A 66 -1.35 9.59 -9.87
C ILE A 66 -1.04 9.85 -11.35
N LEU A 67 -0.39 8.91 -12.03
CA LEU A 67 -0.07 9.05 -13.46
C LEU A 67 -1.33 9.06 -14.32
N GLU A 68 -2.27 8.15 -14.06
CA GLU A 68 -3.57 8.08 -14.75
C GLU A 68 -4.40 9.35 -14.51
N GLN A 69 -4.36 9.90 -13.30
CA GLN A 69 -5.01 11.16 -12.99
C GLN A 69 -4.48 12.28 -13.89
N MET A 70 -3.16 12.41 -14.07
CA MET A 70 -2.57 13.46 -14.90
C MET A 70 -2.99 13.34 -16.37
N GLU A 71 -3.06 12.12 -16.89
CA GLU A 71 -3.60 11.88 -18.23
C GLU A 71 -5.08 12.23 -18.31
N THR A 72 -5.85 11.87 -17.28
CA THR A 72 -7.29 12.19 -17.21
C THR A 72 -7.52 13.68 -17.18
N LEU A 73 -6.81 14.42 -16.31
CA LEU A 73 -6.93 15.88 -16.20
C LEU A 73 -6.67 16.58 -17.53
N ARG A 74 -5.66 16.12 -18.29
CA ARG A 74 -5.40 16.62 -19.65
C ARG A 74 -6.50 16.23 -20.63
N ASN A 75 -6.90 14.97 -20.67
CA ASN A 75 -7.85 14.44 -21.64
C ASN A 75 -9.24 15.02 -21.46
N THR A 76 -9.66 15.27 -20.23
CA THR A 76 -10.93 15.92 -19.88
C THR A 76 -10.88 17.45 -20.03
N LYS A 77 -9.69 18.01 -20.32
CA LYS A 77 -9.45 19.46 -20.38
C LYS A 77 -9.73 20.16 -19.04
N GLN A 78 -9.70 19.44 -17.95
CA GLN A 78 -9.78 20.02 -16.60
C GLN A 78 -8.51 20.83 -16.30
N LEU A 79 -7.35 20.35 -16.75
CA LEU A 79 -6.10 21.10 -16.80
C LEU A 79 -5.57 21.11 -18.23
N THR A 80 -5.04 22.25 -18.64
CA THR A 80 -4.31 22.33 -19.90
C THR A 80 -2.94 21.67 -19.79
N TYR A 81 -2.29 21.40 -20.91
CA TYR A 81 -0.92 20.88 -20.92
C TYR A 81 0.06 21.82 -20.19
N GLY A 82 -0.13 23.15 -20.32
CA GLY A 82 0.68 24.15 -19.63
C GLY A 82 0.51 24.10 -18.12
N GLN A 83 -0.72 23.92 -17.66
CA GLN A 83 -1.06 23.82 -16.24
C GLN A 83 -0.51 22.56 -15.58
N ILE A 84 -0.35 21.44 -16.30
CA ILE A 84 0.29 20.24 -15.76
C ILE A 84 1.80 20.49 -15.64
N SER A 85 2.18 21.18 -14.57
CA SER A 85 3.53 21.62 -14.26
C SER A 85 3.76 21.59 -12.75
N ASN A 86 5.02 21.69 -12.33
CA ASN A 86 5.31 21.87 -10.91
C ASN A 86 4.91 23.28 -10.44
N ALA A 87 4.64 23.41 -9.15
CA ALA A 87 4.29 24.65 -8.50
C ALA A 87 5.34 25.75 -8.81
N GLY A 88 4.84 26.92 -9.21
CA GLY A 88 5.66 28.03 -9.67
C GLY A 88 6.16 27.95 -11.13
N LEU A 89 5.83 26.89 -11.85
CA LEU A 89 6.17 26.68 -13.27
C LEU A 89 4.93 26.51 -14.15
N VAL A 90 3.77 26.83 -13.63
CA VAL A 90 2.51 26.81 -14.38
C VAL A 90 2.52 28.01 -15.33
N ASP A 91 2.51 27.75 -16.63
CA ASP A 91 2.64 28.78 -17.69
C ASP A 91 1.33 29.15 -18.36
N ASP A 92 0.21 28.56 -17.92
CA ASP A 92 -1.10 28.82 -18.49
C ASP A 92 -1.95 29.69 -17.57
N THR A 93 -2.38 30.83 -18.08
CA THR A 93 -3.27 31.77 -17.38
C THR A 93 -4.75 31.43 -17.52
N GLY A 94 -5.09 30.36 -18.21
CA GLY A 94 -6.46 29.87 -18.38
C GLY A 94 -7.03 29.30 -17.09
N ALA A 95 -7.23 30.16 -16.10
CA ALA A 95 -7.60 29.85 -14.73
C ALA A 95 -8.76 28.85 -14.64
N THR A 96 -8.46 27.63 -14.36
CA THR A 96 -9.38 26.76 -13.68
C THR A 96 -8.99 26.73 -12.22
N GLN A 97 -9.81 27.42 -11.40
CA GLN A 97 -9.85 27.22 -9.95
C GLN A 97 -8.46 27.19 -9.27
N ASN A 98 -8.28 27.58 -8.13
CA ASN A 98 -7.17 27.61 -7.17
C ASN A 98 -5.95 26.65 -7.39
N PHE A 99 -5.77 26.10 -8.59
CA PHE A 99 -4.68 25.20 -8.93
C PHE A 99 -3.36 25.95 -9.14
N SER A 100 -2.38 25.68 -8.29
CA SER A 100 -1.07 26.35 -8.28
C SER A 100 0.08 25.46 -8.81
N GLY A 101 -0.23 24.29 -9.33
CA GLY A 101 0.74 23.30 -9.78
C GLY A 101 1.04 22.21 -8.74
N PHE A 102 1.70 21.17 -9.20
CA PHE A 102 2.08 20.04 -8.35
C PHE A 102 3.35 20.36 -7.56
N PRO A 103 3.37 20.19 -6.21
CA PRO A 103 4.60 20.40 -5.43
C PRO A 103 5.68 19.40 -5.83
N ASN A 104 6.90 19.91 -6.02
CA ASN A 104 8.08 19.10 -6.36
C ASN A 104 8.84 18.59 -5.11
N THR A 105 8.29 18.80 -3.93
CA THR A 105 8.81 18.32 -2.65
C THR A 105 8.01 17.12 -2.17
N PHE A 106 8.57 16.32 -1.25
CA PHE A 106 7.82 15.24 -0.62
C PHE A 106 6.67 15.80 0.20
N ARG A 107 5.47 15.31 -0.09
CA ARG A 107 4.23 15.64 0.61
C ARG A 107 3.52 14.36 1.01
N GLU A 108 2.71 14.42 2.05
CA GLU A 108 1.86 13.33 2.48
C GLU A 108 0.86 12.94 1.38
N VAL A 109 0.57 11.65 1.29
CA VAL A 109 -0.48 11.16 0.38
C VAL A 109 -1.81 11.29 1.10
N SER A 110 -2.71 12.11 0.56
CA SER A 110 -4.04 12.29 1.11
C SER A 110 -5.06 11.30 0.56
N VAL A 111 -6.13 11.08 1.29
CA VAL A 111 -7.35 10.40 0.85
C VAL A 111 -8.41 11.38 0.32
N ASN A 112 -8.14 12.69 0.42
CA ASN A 112 -9.00 13.77 -0.02
C ASN A 112 -8.26 14.63 -1.06
N PRO A 113 -8.88 15.00 -2.19
CA PRO A 113 -8.27 15.86 -3.20
C PRO A 113 -8.27 17.36 -2.84
N GLY A 114 -8.80 17.74 -1.68
CA GLY A 114 -8.90 19.14 -1.28
C GLY A 114 -9.90 19.97 -2.10
N PRO A 115 -9.84 21.31 -1.96
CA PRO A 115 -10.73 22.25 -2.65
C PRO A 115 -10.66 22.25 -4.17
N ASP A 116 -9.46 21.98 -4.74
CA ASP A 116 -9.27 21.98 -6.20
C ASP A 116 -9.74 20.66 -6.87
N GLY A 117 -10.09 19.65 -6.07
CA GLY A 117 -10.53 18.35 -6.55
C GLY A 117 -9.43 17.51 -7.21
N ILE A 118 -8.16 17.90 -7.06
CA ILE A 118 -7.01 17.27 -7.72
C ILE A 118 -6.07 16.70 -6.66
N PHE A 119 -5.88 15.38 -6.66
CA PHE A 119 -4.88 14.77 -5.78
C PHE A 119 -3.46 15.14 -6.19
N GLY A 120 -2.61 15.42 -5.24
CA GLY A 120 -1.22 15.72 -5.49
C GLY A 120 -0.86 17.18 -5.33
N THR A 121 -1.79 17.99 -4.91
CA THR A 121 -1.64 19.43 -4.73
C THR A 121 -1.30 19.80 -3.28
N THR A 122 -1.23 21.08 -2.98
CA THR A 122 -0.86 21.59 -1.65
C THR A 122 -2.02 21.58 -0.66
N ASP A 123 -3.24 21.54 -1.15
CA ASP A 123 -4.49 21.64 -0.40
C ASP A 123 -5.15 20.29 -0.10
N ASP A 124 -4.52 19.20 -0.49
CA ASP A 124 -5.01 17.82 -0.27
C ASP A 124 -5.37 17.48 1.18
N LEU A 125 -4.79 18.16 2.16
CA LEU A 125 -5.09 17.94 3.57
C LEU A 125 -6.13 18.92 4.13
N MET A 126 -6.74 19.73 3.25
CA MET A 126 -7.81 20.64 3.65
C MET A 126 -9.10 19.86 3.90
N ASP A 127 -9.73 20.12 5.02
CA ASP A 127 -11.03 19.58 5.41
C ASP A 127 -12.05 20.71 5.35
N ALA A 128 -13.19 20.46 4.72
CA ALA A 128 -14.26 21.45 4.55
C ALA A 128 -15.06 21.69 5.84
N GLY A 129 -14.61 21.17 6.97
CA GLY A 129 -15.29 21.37 8.24
C GLY A 129 -16.69 20.77 8.34
N PRO A 130 -17.46 21.17 9.36
CA PRO A 130 -18.79 20.66 9.61
C PRO A 130 -19.83 21.00 8.52
N ASP A 131 -19.68 22.13 7.81
CA ASP A 131 -20.60 22.55 6.77
C ASP A 131 -20.37 21.85 5.43
N LYS A 132 -19.25 21.13 5.28
CA LYS A 132 -18.81 20.38 4.11
C LYS A 132 -18.65 21.23 2.83
N ASN A 133 -18.44 22.53 2.99
CA ASN A 133 -18.22 23.46 1.90
C ASN A 133 -16.84 24.09 2.04
N TYR A 134 -16.02 23.99 1.00
CA TYR A 134 -14.73 24.68 0.96
C TYR A 134 -14.89 26.20 0.75
N GLY A 135 -13.94 26.98 1.26
CA GLY A 135 -13.91 28.42 1.15
C GLY A 135 -14.64 29.12 2.29
N THR A 136 -14.92 28.43 3.37
CA THR A 136 -15.59 28.94 4.56
C THR A 136 -14.63 29.09 5.75
N SER A 137 -15.10 29.70 6.84
CA SER A 137 -14.23 30.01 8.00
C SER A 137 -13.92 28.79 8.87
N ASP A 138 -14.59 27.66 8.66
CA ASP A 138 -14.41 26.41 9.38
C ASP A 138 -13.52 25.41 8.65
N ASP A 139 -12.97 25.77 7.49
CA ASP A 139 -11.94 25.00 6.79
C ASP A 139 -10.66 24.92 7.61
N PHE A 140 -10.08 23.73 7.69
CA PHE A 140 -8.83 23.55 8.42
C PHE A 140 -7.96 22.45 7.79
N VAL A 141 -6.65 22.49 8.08
CA VAL A 141 -5.74 21.42 7.69
C VAL A 141 -5.93 20.24 8.64
N ASN A 142 -6.36 19.09 8.11
CA ASN A 142 -6.62 17.87 8.86
C ASN A 142 -5.56 16.79 8.56
N PRO A 143 -4.57 16.57 9.46
CA PRO A 143 -3.55 15.55 9.26
C PRO A 143 -4.09 14.12 9.21
N LEU A 144 -5.32 13.88 9.69
CA LEU A 144 -5.95 12.56 9.64
C LEU A 144 -6.36 12.15 8.22
N LEU A 145 -6.40 13.11 7.28
CA LEU A 145 -6.60 12.83 5.86
C LEU A 145 -5.35 12.26 5.22
N ALA A 146 -4.19 12.38 5.86
CA ALA A 146 -2.94 11.79 5.39
C ALA A 146 -2.93 10.27 5.59
N ARG A 147 -2.49 9.56 4.57
CA ARG A 147 -2.23 8.12 4.66
C ARG A 147 -0.93 7.90 5.43
N ALA A 148 -1.03 7.36 6.65
CA ALA A 148 0.08 7.22 7.57
C ALA A 148 1.31 6.52 6.95
N GLY A 149 2.44 7.22 6.97
CA GLY A 149 3.74 6.72 6.50
C GLY A 149 3.92 6.74 4.98
N TYR A 150 2.98 7.30 4.21
CA TYR A 150 3.10 7.47 2.76
C TYR A 150 3.37 8.92 2.43
N THR A 151 4.48 9.18 1.72
CA THR A 151 4.77 10.49 1.13
C THR A 151 5.10 10.35 -0.34
N ARG A 152 4.74 11.37 -1.13
CA ARG A 152 4.99 11.40 -2.57
C ARG A 152 5.74 12.66 -2.96
N GLN A 153 6.48 12.55 -4.06
CA GLN A 153 7.08 13.66 -4.79
C GLN A 153 6.69 13.52 -6.27
N ILE A 154 6.28 14.61 -6.89
CA ILE A 154 5.93 14.66 -8.31
C ILE A 154 6.88 15.64 -8.99
N ILE A 155 7.71 15.16 -9.91
CA ILE A 155 8.63 15.98 -10.69
C ILE A 155 8.16 15.97 -12.14
N ILE A 156 7.82 17.13 -12.67
CA ILE A 156 7.40 17.32 -14.05
C ILE A 156 8.49 18.11 -14.77
N THR A 157 9.11 17.49 -15.75
CA THR A 157 10.21 18.06 -16.52
C THR A 157 9.78 18.21 -17.98
N PRO A 158 9.73 19.44 -18.53
CA PRO A 158 9.53 19.62 -19.96
C PRO A 158 10.74 19.09 -20.71
N LEU A 159 10.52 18.24 -21.70
CA LEU A 159 11.55 17.69 -22.60
C LEU A 159 11.54 18.42 -23.95
N SER A 160 10.37 18.87 -24.37
CA SER A 160 10.15 19.74 -25.54
C SER A 160 8.82 20.48 -25.35
N ASP A 161 8.46 21.33 -26.31
CA ASP A 161 7.17 22.07 -26.28
C ASP A 161 5.96 21.13 -26.23
N ASN A 162 6.12 19.90 -26.74
CA ASN A 162 5.02 18.93 -26.84
C ASN A 162 5.21 17.68 -25.97
N LEU A 163 6.24 17.63 -25.14
CA LEU A 163 6.52 16.42 -24.33
C LEU A 163 7.02 16.79 -22.94
N LYS A 164 6.33 16.31 -21.92
CA LYS A 164 6.76 16.37 -20.52
C LYS A 164 7.01 14.98 -19.97
N LYS A 165 8.08 14.84 -19.19
CA LYS A 165 8.32 13.66 -18.35
C LYS A 165 7.72 13.90 -16.97
N ILE A 166 6.90 12.97 -16.50
CA ILE A 166 6.34 12.96 -15.16
C ILE A 166 7.01 11.84 -14.39
N GLN A 167 7.68 12.17 -13.32
CA GLN A 167 8.29 11.21 -12.41
C GLN A 167 7.60 11.30 -11.05
N VAL A 168 7.03 10.20 -10.61
CA VAL A 168 6.40 10.06 -9.28
C VAL A 168 7.29 9.18 -8.43
N THR A 169 7.74 9.70 -7.30
CA THR A 169 8.47 8.96 -6.27
C THR A 169 7.56 8.83 -5.05
N LEU A 170 7.29 7.61 -4.63
CA LEU A 170 6.47 7.30 -3.46
C LEU A 170 7.34 6.64 -2.40
N HIS A 171 7.31 7.18 -1.20
CA HIS A 171 7.86 6.55 0.00
C HIS A 171 6.73 5.84 0.76
N PHE A 172 7.00 4.68 1.31
CA PHE A 172 6.03 3.87 2.05
C PHE A 172 6.68 3.07 3.18
N PRO A 173 5.91 2.72 4.24
CA PRO A 173 6.48 2.08 5.41
C PRO A 173 6.94 0.64 5.11
N ARG A 174 8.13 0.30 5.63
CA ARG A 174 8.70 -1.04 5.61
C ARG A 174 8.26 -1.79 6.87
N PRO A 175 7.79 -3.04 6.77
CA PRO A 175 7.60 -3.89 7.94
C PRO A 175 8.90 -4.08 8.71
N GLY A 176 8.87 -3.87 10.02
CA GLY A 176 10.08 -3.90 10.85
C GLY A 176 10.80 -2.56 11.01
N GLY A 177 10.26 -1.48 10.41
CA GLY A 177 10.78 -0.11 10.52
C GLY A 177 11.52 0.37 9.28
N GLY A 178 11.58 1.69 9.13
CA GLY A 178 12.18 2.37 7.97
C GLY A 178 11.20 2.60 6.83
N VAL A 179 11.74 3.08 5.71
CA VAL A 179 10.98 3.52 4.53
C VAL A 179 11.54 2.82 3.30
N ASP A 180 10.66 2.30 2.47
CA ASP A 180 10.96 1.85 1.11
C ASP A 180 10.48 2.92 0.10
N SER A 181 11.02 2.89 -1.12
CA SER A 181 10.63 3.83 -2.16
C SER A 181 10.26 3.10 -3.45
N MET A 182 9.34 3.71 -4.21
CA MET A 182 8.96 3.28 -5.54
C MET A 182 8.95 4.50 -6.46
N VAL A 183 9.50 4.33 -7.66
CA VAL A 183 9.54 5.37 -8.68
C VAL A 183 8.82 4.85 -9.92
N ALA A 184 7.96 5.69 -10.49
CA ALA A 184 7.41 5.45 -11.82
C ALA A 184 7.57 6.71 -12.69
N ILE A 185 7.68 6.50 -13.97
CA ILE A 185 7.86 7.55 -14.98
C ILE A 185 6.81 7.35 -16.05
N SER A 186 6.17 8.45 -16.45
CA SER A 186 5.31 8.52 -17.63
C SER A 186 5.69 9.73 -18.47
N TYR A 187 5.23 9.74 -19.71
CA TYR A 187 5.42 10.85 -20.64
C TYR A 187 4.07 11.39 -21.07
N LEU A 188 3.89 12.69 -20.90
CA LEU A 188 2.69 13.40 -21.28
C LEU A 188 2.95 14.17 -22.56
N ASN A 189 2.19 13.86 -23.63
CA ASN A 189 2.27 14.56 -24.89
C ASN A 189 1.22 15.68 -24.93
N ASN A 190 1.53 16.81 -25.56
CA ASN A 190 0.62 17.92 -25.79
C ASN A 190 -0.48 17.61 -26.83
N ASP A 191 -0.21 16.67 -27.77
CA ASP A 191 -1.18 16.28 -28.77
C ASP A 191 -2.41 15.65 -28.10
N ALA A 192 -3.41 16.49 -27.82
CA ALA A 192 -4.70 16.00 -27.43
C ALA A 192 -5.27 15.16 -28.57
N HIS A 193 -5.70 13.94 -28.28
CA HIS A 193 -6.34 13.01 -29.22
C HIS A 193 -7.62 13.56 -29.91
N SER A 194 -7.86 14.85 -29.84
CA SER A 194 -9.04 15.49 -30.45
C SER A 194 -9.00 15.56 -31.98
N ASN A 195 -7.90 15.15 -32.63
CA ASN A 195 -7.75 15.24 -34.08
C ASN A 195 -8.00 13.93 -34.84
N PHE A 196 -8.43 12.86 -34.18
CA PHE A 196 -8.67 11.55 -34.81
C PHE A 196 -10.13 11.10 -34.81
N LEU A 197 -11.09 11.99 -34.58
CA LEU A 197 -12.48 11.70 -34.89
C LEU A 197 -12.85 12.52 -36.13
N PRO A 198 -13.18 11.87 -37.24
CA PRO A 198 -13.71 12.52 -38.43
C PRO A 198 -15.05 13.16 -38.18
#